data_c10e457eeb744c83d0972c2ee98a6925
#
_entry.id   c10e457eeb744c83d0972c2ee98a6925
#
_cell.length_a   1.000
_cell.length_b   1.000
_cell.length_c   1.000
_cell.angle_alpha   90.00
_cell.angle_beta   90.00
_cell.angle_gamma   90.00
#
_symmetry.space_group_name_H-M   'P 1'
#
loop_
_entity.id
_entity.type
_entity.pdbx_description
1 polymer ?
#
loop_
_entity_poly.entity_id
_entity_poly.type
_entity_poly.pdbx_seq_one_letter_code
_entity_poly.pdbx_strand_id
1 'polypeptide(L)'
;MPTVALRYRFRQPLDAPAEAAFAWCTDFGPSDGPLFAQRTERSVRRLADGALVLTDITYPNGRRRRIRRLVRIDPARRSWTNTHLDGPFRHSQFWYRIVPNGPRRSRLEFVGLALESVPRRLSGAQVATLAAERGRADSGAWRRYLAPALARDLAAPSPRGSPRPLRARRLARGRP
;
A
#
# COMPACT_ATOMS: atom_id res chain seq x y z
N MET A 1 -19.23 13.63 15.35
CA MET A 1 -18.41 14.40 14.38
C MET A 1 -18.83 13.96 12.99
N PRO A 2 -19.06 14.88 12.05
CA PRO A 2 -19.38 14.52 10.67
C PRO A 2 -18.19 13.84 9.99
N THR A 3 -18.48 12.97 9.02
CA THR A 3 -17.47 12.30 8.20
C THR A 3 -17.47 12.89 6.80
N VAL A 4 -16.31 13.13 6.24
CA VAL A 4 -16.12 13.60 4.87
C VAL A 4 -15.41 12.52 4.04
N ALA A 5 -15.84 12.35 2.79
CA ALA A 5 -15.18 11.49 1.82
C ALA A 5 -14.23 12.33 0.95
N LEU A 6 -12.95 12.01 1.01
CA LEU A 6 -11.88 12.67 0.25
C LEU A 6 -11.45 11.74 -0.87
N ARG A 7 -11.69 12.13 -2.11
CA ARG A 7 -11.21 11.41 -3.29
C ARG A 7 -10.03 12.14 -3.89
N TYR A 8 -8.90 11.45 -4.04
CA TYR A 8 -7.68 12.01 -4.62
C TYR A 8 -6.89 10.95 -5.39
N ARG A 9 -5.98 11.40 -6.21
CA ARG A 9 -5.15 10.53 -7.04
C ARG A 9 -3.78 11.15 -7.26
N PHE A 10 -2.79 10.30 -7.49
CA PHE A 10 -1.47 10.74 -7.95
C PHE A 10 -0.79 9.64 -8.78
N ARG A 11 0.31 10.00 -9.39
CA ARG A 11 1.20 9.12 -10.11
C ARG A 11 2.61 9.30 -9.58
N GLN A 12 3.35 8.20 -9.41
CA GLN A 12 4.72 8.20 -8.95
C GLN A 12 5.58 7.40 -9.92
N PRO A 13 6.59 8.01 -10.60
CA PRO A 13 7.59 7.29 -11.36
C PRO A 13 8.40 6.37 -10.44
N LEU A 14 8.76 5.19 -10.95
CA LEU A 14 9.56 4.18 -10.27
C LEU A 14 10.70 3.75 -11.20
N ASP A 15 11.93 3.77 -10.69
CA ASP A 15 13.13 3.31 -11.43
C ASP A 15 13.30 1.79 -11.28
N ALA A 16 12.28 1.05 -11.71
CA ALA A 16 12.23 -0.40 -11.67
C ALA A 16 11.29 -0.94 -12.74
N PRO A 17 11.55 -2.13 -13.32
CA PRO A 17 10.59 -2.85 -14.16
C PRO A 17 9.28 -3.11 -13.41
N ALA A 18 8.16 -3.11 -14.14
CA ALA A 18 6.84 -3.20 -13.53
C ALA A 18 6.63 -4.45 -12.66
N GLU A 19 7.12 -5.59 -13.11
CA GLU A 19 7.00 -6.85 -12.36
C GLU A 19 7.80 -6.81 -11.04
N ALA A 20 9.03 -6.29 -11.09
CA ALA A 20 9.87 -6.16 -9.91
C ALA A 20 9.28 -5.14 -8.91
N ALA A 21 8.80 -4.00 -9.42
CA ALA A 21 8.14 -3.00 -8.59
C ALA A 21 6.85 -3.55 -7.95
N PHE A 22 6.05 -4.29 -8.71
CA PHE A 22 4.84 -4.90 -8.18
C PHE A 22 5.15 -5.96 -7.11
N ALA A 23 6.11 -6.85 -7.37
CA ALA A 23 6.53 -7.87 -6.40
C ALA A 23 7.00 -7.23 -5.09
N TRP A 24 7.83 -6.19 -5.17
CA TRP A 24 8.31 -5.44 -3.99
C TRP A 24 7.18 -4.75 -3.25
N CYS A 25 6.25 -4.09 -3.95
CA CYS A 25 5.12 -3.39 -3.32
C CYS A 25 4.10 -4.33 -2.66
N THR A 26 4.08 -5.62 -3.01
CA THR A 26 3.06 -6.58 -2.55
C THR A 26 3.62 -7.73 -1.72
N ASP A 27 4.89 -7.70 -1.37
CA ASP A 27 5.49 -8.73 -0.53
C ASP A 27 4.98 -8.64 0.93
N PHE A 28 4.67 -7.44 1.41
CA PHE A 28 4.09 -7.15 2.73
C PHE A 28 4.82 -7.84 3.89
N GLY A 29 6.15 -7.83 3.85
CA GLY A 29 6.97 -8.41 4.89
C GLY A 29 6.87 -7.68 6.23
N PRO A 30 7.23 -8.33 7.35
CA PRO A 30 7.31 -7.66 8.66
C PRO A 30 8.40 -6.57 8.70
N SER A 31 9.37 -6.62 7.80
CA SER A 31 10.46 -5.65 7.66
C SER A 31 10.05 -4.31 7.03
N ASP A 32 8.85 -4.21 6.43
CA ASP A 32 8.39 -2.96 5.79
C ASP A 32 8.07 -1.84 6.78
N GLY A 33 7.95 -2.12 8.07
CA GLY A 33 7.64 -1.15 9.10
C GLY A 33 8.57 0.07 9.13
N PRO A 34 9.90 -0.10 9.04
CA PRO A 34 10.87 1.00 9.05
C PRO A 34 10.80 1.95 7.85
N LEU A 35 10.16 1.56 6.74
CA LEU A 35 10.08 2.38 5.52
C LEU A 35 9.44 3.76 5.75
N PHE A 36 8.65 3.94 6.79
CA PHE A 36 7.96 5.19 7.09
C PHE A 36 8.60 6.01 8.21
N ALA A 37 9.87 5.75 8.54
CA ALA A 37 10.60 6.44 9.62
C ALA A 37 9.87 6.44 10.98
N GLN A 38 8.94 5.52 11.19
CA GLN A 38 8.22 5.33 12.45
C GLN A 38 8.44 3.91 12.95
N ARG A 39 8.58 3.77 14.26
CA ARG A 39 8.55 2.44 14.87
C ARG A 39 7.20 1.80 14.55
N THR A 40 7.24 0.75 13.75
CA THR A 40 6.05 0.00 13.32
C THR A 40 6.31 -1.49 13.54
N GLU A 41 5.39 -2.14 14.25
CA GLU A 41 5.36 -3.59 14.37
C GLU A 41 4.28 -4.10 13.42
N ARG A 42 4.65 -4.96 12.48
CA ARG A 42 3.73 -5.51 11.49
C ARG A 42 3.50 -6.99 11.69
N SER A 43 2.25 -7.40 11.62
CA SER A 43 1.87 -8.79 11.43
C SER A 43 1.02 -8.97 10.19
N VAL A 44 1.18 -10.11 9.53
CA VAL A 44 0.52 -10.46 8.26
C VAL A 44 -0.25 -11.76 8.46
N ARG A 45 -1.56 -11.73 8.24
CA ARG A 45 -2.41 -12.92 8.23
C ARG A 45 -2.97 -13.13 6.84
N ARG A 46 -2.55 -14.17 6.15
CA ARG A 46 -3.11 -14.56 4.85
C ARG A 46 -4.48 -15.21 5.07
N LEU A 47 -5.46 -14.81 4.25
CA LEU A 47 -6.83 -15.32 4.30
C LEU A 47 -7.09 -16.32 3.15
N ALA A 48 -6.62 -15.96 1.96
CA ALA A 48 -6.75 -16.74 0.73
C ALA A 48 -5.66 -16.29 -0.24
N ASP A 49 -5.62 -16.92 -1.43
CA ASP A 49 -4.74 -16.44 -2.52
C ASP A 49 -5.13 -15.01 -2.89
N GLY A 50 -4.12 -14.12 -2.87
CA GLY A 50 -4.32 -12.71 -3.15
C GLY A 50 -5.06 -11.91 -2.07
N ALA A 51 -5.38 -12.48 -0.90
CA ALA A 51 -6.05 -11.76 0.18
C ALA A 51 -5.35 -11.94 1.52
N LEU A 52 -5.09 -10.82 2.22
CA LEU A 52 -4.45 -10.85 3.53
C LEU A 52 -4.92 -9.69 4.42
N VAL A 53 -4.76 -9.85 5.73
CA VAL A 53 -4.92 -8.78 6.71
C VAL A 53 -3.56 -8.37 7.22
N LEU A 54 -3.23 -7.08 7.03
CA LEU A 54 -2.12 -6.42 7.69
C LEU A 54 -2.58 -5.83 9.00
N THR A 55 -1.82 -6.04 10.06
CA THR A 55 -1.98 -5.34 11.33
C THR A 55 -0.70 -4.59 11.62
N ASP A 56 -0.78 -3.27 11.61
CA ASP A 56 0.32 -2.39 12.00
C ASP A 56 0.05 -1.80 13.39
N ILE A 57 1.07 -1.86 14.24
CA ILE A 57 1.09 -1.16 15.52
C ILE A 57 2.12 -0.04 15.38
N THR A 58 1.66 1.19 15.50
CA THR A 58 2.48 2.40 15.46
C THR A 58 2.41 3.13 16.79
N TYR A 59 3.35 4.04 17.03
CA TYR A 59 3.46 4.76 18.31
C TYR A 59 3.50 6.28 18.10
N PRO A 60 2.46 6.91 17.50
CA PRO A 60 2.42 8.35 17.33
C PRO A 60 2.42 9.03 18.70
N ASN A 61 3.38 9.94 18.93
CA ASN A 61 3.56 10.64 20.21
C ASN A 61 3.61 9.68 21.43
N GLY A 62 4.26 8.52 21.27
CA GLY A 62 4.36 7.50 22.32
C GLY A 62 3.09 6.68 22.57
N ARG A 63 1.97 7.00 21.94
CA ARG A 63 0.70 6.29 22.13
C ARG A 63 0.57 5.14 21.16
N ARG A 64 0.31 3.94 21.67
CA ARG A 64 0.09 2.73 20.87
C ARG A 64 -1.17 2.89 20.03
N ARG A 65 -1.04 2.75 18.69
CA ARG A 65 -2.15 2.75 17.73
C ARG A 65 -2.09 1.49 16.89
N ARG A 66 -3.19 0.75 16.85
CA ARG A 66 -3.37 -0.40 15.97
C ARG A 66 -4.17 0.02 14.73
N ILE A 67 -3.72 -0.41 13.55
CA ILE A 67 -4.41 -0.21 12.28
C ILE A 67 -4.45 -1.57 11.57
N ARG A 68 -5.65 -2.02 11.21
CA ARG A 68 -5.83 -3.23 10.40
C ARG A 68 -6.32 -2.86 9.01
N ARG A 69 -5.78 -3.56 8.02
CA ARG A 69 -6.14 -3.36 6.62
C ARG A 69 -6.36 -4.71 5.95
N LEU A 70 -7.47 -4.84 5.23
CA LEU A 70 -7.65 -5.92 4.28
C LEU A 70 -6.95 -5.53 2.99
N VAL A 71 -6.01 -6.33 2.55
CA VAL A 71 -5.32 -6.18 1.27
C VAL A 71 -5.84 -7.24 0.32
N ARG A 72 -6.16 -6.84 -0.91
CA ARG A 72 -6.46 -7.73 -2.02
C ARG A 72 -5.48 -7.44 -3.13
N ILE A 73 -4.84 -8.49 -3.65
CA ILE A 73 -3.78 -8.43 -4.66
C ILE A 73 -4.31 -9.09 -5.93
N ASP A 74 -4.18 -8.40 -7.06
CA ASP A 74 -4.47 -8.90 -8.41
C ASP A 74 -3.16 -8.89 -9.23
N PRO A 75 -2.43 -10.00 -9.30
CA PRO A 75 -1.18 -10.08 -10.03
C PRO A 75 -1.36 -9.87 -11.54
N ALA A 76 -2.48 -10.32 -12.13
CA ALA A 76 -2.72 -10.18 -13.56
C ALA A 76 -2.80 -8.71 -14.00
N ARG A 77 -3.33 -7.85 -13.13
CA ARG A 77 -3.42 -6.41 -13.35
C ARG A 77 -2.30 -5.60 -12.71
N ARG A 78 -1.38 -6.26 -11.99
CA ARG A 78 -0.35 -5.61 -11.17
C ARG A 78 -0.96 -4.54 -10.27
N SER A 79 -2.05 -4.89 -9.60
CA SER A 79 -2.79 -3.98 -8.74
C SER A 79 -3.08 -4.59 -7.38
N TRP A 80 -3.30 -3.73 -6.40
CA TRP A 80 -3.81 -4.15 -5.09
C TRP A 80 -4.66 -3.06 -4.47
N THR A 81 -5.50 -3.46 -3.54
CA THR A 81 -6.33 -2.54 -2.75
C THR A 81 -6.06 -2.71 -1.27
N ASN A 82 -6.12 -1.62 -0.54
CA ASN A 82 -6.12 -1.60 0.92
C ASN A 82 -7.46 -1.06 1.41
N THR A 83 -8.20 -1.84 2.17
CA THR A 83 -9.41 -1.37 2.88
C THR A 83 -9.09 -1.30 4.38
N HIS A 84 -9.20 -0.13 4.98
CA HIS A 84 -8.97 0.05 6.40
C HIS A 84 -10.16 -0.51 7.20
N LEU A 85 -9.88 -1.48 8.06
CA LEU A 85 -10.88 -2.16 8.88
C LEU A 85 -11.12 -1.43 10.20
N ASP A 86 -10.11 -0.72 10.70
CA ASP A 86 -10.16 0.08 11.92
C ASP A 86 -9.18 1.26 11.86
N GLY A 87 -9.12 2.02 12.96
CA GLY A 87 -8.27 3.21 13.07
C GLY A 87 -8.94 4.48 12.50
N PRO A 88 -8.17 5.57 12.35
CA PRO A 88 -8.71 6.88 11.97
C PRO A 88 -9.25 6.94 10.54
N PHE A 89 -8.85 6.00 9.70
CA PHE A 89 -9.29 5.88 8.30
C PHE A 89 -10.22 4.68 8.08
N ARG A 90 -10.94 4.24 9.11
CA ARG A 90 -11.87 3.12 9.01
C ARG A 90 -12.80 3.29 7.81
N HIS A 91 -12.97 2.21 7.03
CA HIS A 91 -13.73 2.14 5.76
C HIS A 91 -13.10 2.88 4.58
N SER A 92 -11.98 3.57 4.75
CA SER A 92 -11.22 4.13 3.62
C SER A 92 -10.68 3.03 2.73
N GLN A 93 -10.63 3.32 1.42
CA GLN A 93 -10.11 2.41 0.43
C GLN A 93 -9.03 3.09 -0.40
N PHE A 94 -7.95 2.37 -0.64
CA PHE A 94 -6.82 2.83 -1.43
C PHE A 94 -6.51 1.80 -2.50
N TRP A 95 -6.48 2.23 -3.73
CA TRP A 95 -6.20 1.40 -4.88
C TRP A 95 -4.86 1.80 -5.51
N TYR A 96 -4.09 0.79 -5.88
CA TYR A 96 -2.74 0.92 -6.42
C TYR A 96 -2.61 0.06 -7.67
N ARG A 97 -1.87 0.56 -8.66
CA ARG A 97 -1.54 -0.19 -9.86
C ARG A 97 -0.15 0.16 -10.33
N ILE A 98 0.63 -0.84 -10.72
CA ILE A 98 1.93 -0.64 -11.36
C ILE A 98 1.74 -0.76 -12.87
N VAL A 99 2.10 0.29 -13.59
CA VAL A 99 2.00 0.38 -15.04
C VAL A 99 3.41 0.43 -15.64
N PRO A 100 3.73 -0.40 -16.64
CA PRO A 100 5.01 -0.31 -17.33
C PRO A 100 5.23 1.08 -17.95
N ASN A 101 6.45 1.57 -17.92
CA ASN A 101 6.90 2.79 -18.57
C ASN A 101 8.27 2.56 -19.24
N GLY A 102 8.30 1.58 -20.16
CA GLY A 102 9.52 1.04 -20.74
C GLY A 102 10.06 -0.19 -20.01
N PRO A 103 11.15 -0.79 -20.49
CA PRO A 103 11.65 -2.07 -19.98
C PRO A 103 12.26 -2.00 -18.58
N ARG A 104 12.79 -0.85 -18.18
CA ARG A 104 13.48 -0.64 -16.90
C ARG A 104 12.76 0.28 -15.94
N ARG A 105 11.62 0.81 -16.33
CA ARG A 105 10.86 1.79 -15.54
C ARG A 105 9.40 1.42 -15.45
N SER A 106 8.78 1.90 -14.41
CA SER A 106 7.34 1.78 -14.23
C SER A 106 6.78 3.03 -13.58
N ARG A 107 5.49 3.03 -13.40
CA ARG A 107 4.76 4.11 -12.73
C ARG A 107 3.71 3.51 -11.81
N LEU A 108 3.69 3.95 -10.58
CA LEU A 108 2.56 3.73 -9.69
C LEU A 108 1.44 4.68 -10.06
N GLU A 109 0.25 4.14 -10.22
CA GLU A 109 -1.02 4.89 -10.23
C GLU A 109 -1.76 4.62 -8.93
N PHE A 110 -2.19 5.69 -8.29
CA PHE A 110 -2.87 5.63 -7.00
C PHE A 110 -4.20 6.37 -7.05
N VAL A 111 -5.23 5.76 -6.44
CA VAL A 111 -6.51 6.39 -6.15
C VAL A 111 -6.86 6.14 -4.69
N GLY A 112 -7.14 7.20 -3.95
CA GLY A 112 -7.59 7.15 -2.57
C GLY A 112 -9.04 7.60 -2.43
N LEU A 113 -9.79 6.86 -1.61
CA LEU A 113 -11.06 7.28 -1.02
C LEU A 113 -10.89 7.22 0.49
N ALA A 114 -10.50 8.35 1.08
CA ALA A 114 -10.33 8.47 2.52
C ALA A 114 -11.62 8.97 3.16
N LEU A 115 -12.03 8.30 4.25
CA LEU A 115 -13.13 8.75 5.10
C LEU A 115 -12.52 9.34 6.37
N GLU A 116 -12.71 10.64 6.57
CA GLU A 116 -12.13 11.36 7.70
C GLU A 116 -13.21 12.02 8.55
N SER A 117 -13.08 11.89 9.86
CA SER A 117 -13.90 12.64 10.80
C SER A 117 -13.40 14.08 10.88
N VAL A 118 -14.31 15.03 10.75
CA VAL A 118 -13.99 16.46 10.80
C VAL A 118 -14.79 17.14 11.93
N PRO A 119 -14.28 18.23 12.54
CA PRO A 119 -14.95 18.86 13.67
C PRO A 119 -16.29 19.51 13.28
N ARG A 120 -16.47 19.91 12.03
CA ARG A 120 -17.68 20.54 11.49
C ARG A 120 -17.93 20.12 10.04
N ARG A 121 -19.12 20.37 9.53
CA ARG A 121 -19.40 20.20 8.10
C ARG A 121 -18.52 21.13 7.28
N LEU A 122 -17.99 20.60 6.18
CA LEU A 122 -17.14 21.33 5.24
C LEU A 122 -17.92 21.69 3.99
N SER A 123 -17.62 22.83 3.40
CA SER A 123 -18.08 23.18 2.06
C SER A 123 -17.38 22.32 0.98
N GLY A 124 -17.93 22.27 -0.23
CA GLY A 124 -17.30 21.56 -1.34
C GLY A 124 -15.87 22.03 -1.62
N ALA A 125 -15.62 23.35 -1.55
CA ALA A 125 -14.27 23.91 -1.72
C ALA A 125 -13.30 23.46 -0.62
N GLN A 126 -13.74 23.42 0.64
CA GLN A 126 -12.92 22.92 1.76
C GLN A 126 -12.61 21.43 1.61
N VAL A 127 -13.59 20.63 1.15
CA VAL A 127 -13.38 19.21 0.85
C VAL A 127 -12.35 19.03 -0.25
N ALA A 128 -12.42 19.81 -1.32
CA ALA A 128 -11.46 19.76 -2.43
C ALA A 128 -10.03 20.13 -1.97
N THR A 129 -9.91 21.19 -1.14
CA THR A 129 -8.62 21.60 -0.57
C THR A 129 -8.02 20.47 0.29
N LEU A 130 -8.81 19.89 1.20
CA LEU A 130 -8.37 18.80 2.07
C LEU A 130 -7.98 17.55 1.27
N ALA A 131 -8.73 17.21 0.22
CA ALA A 131 -8.39 16.10 -0.68
C ALA A 131 -7.05 16.36 -1.43
N ALA A 132 -6.81 17.59 -1.88
CA ALA A 132 -5.56 17.96 -2.52
C ALA A 132 -4.37 17.91 -1.54
N GLU A 133 -4.54 18.35 -0.30
CA GLU A 133 -3.53 18.25 0.76
C GLU A 133 -3.19 16.80 1.06
N ARG A 134 -4.20 15.94 1.19
CA ARG A 134 -4.01 14.50 1.39
C ARG A 134 -3.23 13.88 0.23
N GLY A 135 -3.62 14.19 -1.01
CA GLY A 135 -2.91 13.72 -2.21
C GLY A 135 -1.46 14.15 -2.25
N ARG A 136 -1.14 15.40 -1.86
CA ARG A 136 0.24 15.88 -1.75
C ARG A 136 1.03 15.17 -0.65
N ALA A 137 0.42 14.93 0.50
CA ALA A 137 1.06 14.22 1.62
C ALA A 137 1.41 12.78 1.24
N ASP A 138 0.46 12.02 0.68
CA ASP A 138 0.67 10.63 0.28
C ASP A 138 1.67 10.52 -0.89
N SER A 139 1.54 11.35 -1.91
CA SER A 139 2.51 11.43 -3.01
C SER A 139 3.91 11.81 -2.51
N GLY A 140 3.99 12.74 -1.56
CA GLY A 140 5.23 13.11 -0.89
C GLY A 140 5.88 11.96 -0.13
N ALA A 141 5.09 11.15 0.57
CA ALA A 141 5.57 9.96 1.27
C ALA A 141 6.13 8.91 0.29
N TRP A 142 5.44 8.64 -0.81
CA TRP A 142 5.93 7.76 -1.87
C TRP A 142 7.26 8.23 -2.45
N ARG A 143 7.34 9.50 -2.82
CA ARG A 143 8.57 10.09 -3.39
C ARG A 143 9.74 10.09 -2.41
N ARG A 144 9.48 10.36 -1.13
CA ARG A 144 10.53 10.55 -0.13
C ARG A 144 11.04 9.23 0.44
N TYR A 145 10.18 8.25 0.62
CA TYR A 145 10.50 7.03 1.36
C TYR A 145 10.43 5.76 0.51
N LEU A 146 9.34 5.55 -0.22
CA LEU A 146 9.08 4.25 -0.85
C LEU A 146 9.79 4.09 -2.19
N ALA A 147 9.78 5.09 -3.06
CA ALA A 147 10.48 4.99 -4.35
C ALA A 147 12.00 4.86 -4.20
N PRO A 148 12.69 5.61 -3.31
CA PRO A 148 14.10 5.39 -3.02
C PRO A 148 14.41 4.04 -2.37
N ALA A 149 13.54 3.54 -1.48
CA ALA A 149 13.70 2.22 -0.87
C ALA A 149 13.60 1.11 -1.91
N LEU A 150 12.60 1.17 -2.78
CA LEU A 150 12.45 0.25 -3.91
C LEU A 150 13.71 0.21 -4.80
N ALA A 151 14.19 1.38 -5.21
CA ALA A 151 15.37 1.49 -6.07
C ALA A 151 16.62 0.89 -5.40
N ARG A 152 16.83 1.18 -4.13
CA ARG A 152 17.95 0.65 -3.34
C ARG A 152 17.86 -0.87 -3.18
N ASP A 153 16.69 -1.39 -2.82
CA ASP A 153 16.51 -2.82 -2.52
C ASP A 153 16.63 -3.68 -3.78
N LEU A 154 16.20 -3.16 -4.94
CA LEU A 154 16.37 -3.84 -6.22
C LEU A 154 17.79 -3.69 -6.81
N ALA A 155 18.54 -2.67 -6.43
CA ALA A 155 19.94 -2.51 -6.83
C ALA A 155 20.90 -3.34 -5.96
N ALA A 156 20.51 -3.71 -4.75
CA ALA A 156 21.32 -4.53 -3.88
C ALA A 156 21.49 -5.93 -4.49
N PRO A 157 22.75 -6.47 -4.59
CA PRO A 157 22.93 -7.86 -5.03
C PRO A 157 22.15 -8.74 -4.05
N SER A 158 21.21 -9.54 -4.58
CA SER A 158 20.44 -10.49 -3.78
C SER A 158 21.38 -11.26 -2.85
N PRO A 159 21.24 -11.22 -1.54
CA PRO A 159 21.88 -12.20 -0.69
C PRO A 159 21.42 -13.56 -1.24
N ARG A 160 22.37 -14.44 -1.56
CA ARG A 160 22.16 -15.77 -2.17
C ARG A 160 21.11 -16.55 -1.38
N GLY A 161 19.86 -16.36 -1.73
CA GLY A 161 18.68 -16.98 -1.13
C GLY A 161 17.51 -16.59 -1.99
N SER A 162 17.14 -17.44 -2.94
CA SER A 162 16.12 -17.26 -3.96
C SER A 162 14.88 -16.52 -3.45
N PRO A 163 14.27 -15.61 -4.24
CA PRO A 163 12.90 -15.21 -4.02
C PRO A 163 12.07 -16.49 -4.02
N ARG A 164 11.38 -16.77 -2.93
CA ARG A 164 10.41 -17.87 -2.88
C ARG A 164 9.35 -17.57 -3.94
N PRO A 165 9.32 -18.30 -5.08
CA PRO A 165 8.21 -18.15 -5.98
C PRO A 165 6.95 -18.52 -5.20
N LEU A 166 5.89 -17.73 -5.34
CA LEU A 166 4.54 -18.13 -4.96
C LEU A 166 4.30 -19.50 -5.64
N ARG A 167 4.53 -20.59 -4.92
CA ARG A 167 4.23 -21.92 -5.42
C ARG A 167 2.73 -21.98 -5.64
N ALA A 168 2.33 -21.90 -6.90
CA ALA A 168 1.05 -22.42 -7.34
C ALA A 168 0.98 -23.89 -6.87
N ARG A 169 0.31 -24.14 -5.75
CA ARG A 169 -0.07 -25.49 -5.36
C ARG A 169 -1.04 -25.98 -6.44
N ARG A 170 -0.54 -26.84 -7.33
CA ARG A 170 -1.40 -27.68 -8.17
C ARG A 170 -2.38 -28.36 -7.21
N LEU A 171 -3.64 -27.99 -7.32
CA LEU A 171 -4.73 -28.77 -6.77
C LEU A 171 -4.60 -30.18 -7.34
N ALA A 172 -4.21 -31.12 -6.51
CA ALA A 172 -4.31 -32.53 -6.84
C ALA A 172 -5.80 -32.80 -7.12
N ARG A 173 -6.10 -33.03 -8.38
CA ARG A 173 -7.39 -33.55 -8.80
C ARG A 173 -7.58 -34.89 -8.09
N GLY A 174 -8.47 -34.93 -7.09
CA GLY A 174 -9.04 -36.18 -6.64
C GLY A 174 -9.75 -36.82 -7.82
N ARG A 175 -9.40 -38.03 -8.15
CA ARG A 175 -10.18 -38.93 -8.99
C ARG A 175 -11.24 -39.65 -8.13
N PRO A 176 -12.34 -40.05 -8.74
CA PRO A 176 -13.55 -40.56 -8.11
C PRO A 176 -13.35 -41.84 -7.29
#